data_e0f4be7dc81521b978a243cec0d3ba71
#
_entry.id   e0f4be7dc81521b978a243cec0d3ba71
#
_cell.length_a   1.000
_cell.length_b   1.000
_cell.length_c   1.000
_cell.angle_alpha   90.00
_cell.angle_beta   90.00
_cell.angle_gamma   90.00
#
_symmetry.space_group_name_H-M   'P 1'
#
loop_
_entity.id
_entity.type
_entity.pdbx_description
1 polymer ?
#
loop_
_entity_poly.entity_id
_entity_poly.type
_entity_poly.pdbx_seq_one_letter_code
_entity_poly.pdbx_strand_id
1 'polypeptide(L)'
;MEITKEKLAYLLFLYNQKDTNCTVTRLAEEFGVSKSTFSRVLNSFYHENLIIQKGKGILSIKGEKLTKSYLKDITEIKSWLKSISNFSDEEAYHEALTLVLVLSNKTRYKLITDLYKKKLFEKIDKVKSISGDMLAINLEDGKYSFAFTIYKINKLEISMANDGFVHPGILEIDNGKGNLILFPKEIEHESLLGNIILKGQVESLKYMIDQEFINSRNVKNNYIIPIDRLQFHYCKEERILQTSIKIKVRADVGIIHMPESCAVLNIIIK
;
A
#
# COMPACT_ATOMS: atom_id res chain seq x y z
N MET A 1 -11.78 12.60 -5.47
CA MET A 1 -12.07 13.44 -6.65
C MET A 1 -11.76 12.59 -7.87
N GLU A 2 -12.76 12.30 -8.68
CA GLU A 2 -12.55 11.62 -9.96
C GLU A 2 -12.03 12.63 -10.98
N ILE A 3 -10.93 12.31 -11.63
CA ILE A 3 -10.35 13.15 -12.67
C ILE A 3 -10.75 12.57 -14.03
N THR A 4 -11.22 13.42 -14.94
CA THR A 4 -11.52 12.99 -16.32
C THR A 4 -10.24 12.93 -17.16
N LYS A 5 -10.28 12.18 -18.27
CA LYS A 5 -9.17 12.08 -19.22
C LYS A 5 -8.70 13.46 -19.70
N GLU A 6 -9.65 14.31 -20.00
CA GLU A 6 -9.38 15.69 -20.44
C GLU A 6 -8.68 16.49 -19.33
N LYS A 7 -9.21 16.50 -18.12
CA LYS A 7 -8.58 17.21 -16.98
C LYS A 7 -7.16 16.70 -16.70
N LEU A 8 -6.93 15.39 -16.78
CA LEU A 8 -5.61 14.83 -16.56
C LEU A 8 -4.64 15.28 -17.68
N ALA A 9 -5.10 15.29 -18.93
CA ALA A 9 -4.27 15.76 -20.04
C ALA A 9 -3.82 17.23 -19.84
N TYR A 10 -4.72 18.11 -19.41
CA TYR A 10 -4.36 19.49 -19.05
C TYR A 10 -3.37 19.56 -17.87
N LEU A 11 -3.56 18.75 -16.82
CA LEU A 11 -2.63 18.73 -15.70
C LEU A 11 -1.23 18.25 -16.10
N LEU A 12 -1.15 17.19 -16.92
CA LEU A 12 0.13 16.68 -17.46
C LEU A 12 0.80 17.73 -18.35
N PHE A 13 0.02 18.41 -19.20
CA PHE A 13 0.53 19.50 -20.04
C PHE A 13 1.10 20.63 -19.17
N LEU A 14 0.34 21.13 -18.20
CA LEU A 14 0.79 22.20 -17.30
C LEU A 14 2.01 21.77 -16.46
N TYR A 15 2.08 20.53 -16.07
CA TYR A 15 3.21 19.99 -15.30
C TYR A 15 4.52 19.99 -16.12
N ASN A 16 4.41 19.75 -17.41
CA ASN A 16 5.57 19.74 -18.31
C ASN A 16 5.98 21.14 -18.83
N GLN A 17 5.16 22.17 -18.59
CA GLN A 17 5.48 23.55 -18.94
C GLN A 17 6.65 24.08 -18.10
N LYS A 18 7.73 24.49 -18.78
CA LYS A 18 8.90 25.10 -18.13
C LYS A 18 8.74 26.61 -17.92
N ASP A 19 7.93 27.26 -18.77
CA ASP A 19 7.72 28.70 -18.75
C ASP A 19 6.49 29.05 -17.87
N THR A 20 6.74 29.56 -16.69
CA THR A 20 5.71 29.99 -15.72
C THR A 20 5.01 31.31 -16.10
N ASN A 21 5.52 32.05 -17.09
CA ASN A 21 4.98 33.32 -17.56
C ASN A 21 4.11 33.21 -18.81
N CYS A 22 3.78 31.99 -19.25
CA CYS A 22 2.95 31.79 -20.44
C CYS A 22 1.56 32.42 -20.27
N THR A 23 1.12 33.13 -21.32
CA THR A 23 -0.25 33.65 -21.40
C THR A 23 -1.24 32.51 -21.68
N VAL A 24 -2.51 32.67 -21.28
CA VAL A 24 -3.58 31.70 -21.58
C VAL A 24 -3.71 31.46 -23.08
N THR A 25 -3.46 32.48 -23.90
CA THR A 25 -3.49 32.36 -25.36
C THR A 25 -2.42 31.39 -25.87
N ARG A 26 -1.17 31.57 -25.46
CA ARG A 26 -0.08 30.65 -25.80
C ARG A 26 -0.28 29.23 -25.31
N LEU A 27 -0.72 29.07 -24.05
CA LEU A 27 -1.03 27.76 -23.51
C LEU A 27 -2.15 27.04 -24.27
N ALA A 28 -3.16 27.79 -24.73
CA ALA A 28 -4.25 27.26 -25.55
C ALA A 28 -3.80 26.83 -26.92
N GLU A 29 -2.94 27.65 -27.58
CA GLU A 29 -2.34 27.34 -28.87
C GLU A 29 -1.46 26.08 -28.81
N GLU A 30 -0.56 26.00 -27.81
CA GLU A 30 0.33 24.85 -27.61
C GLU A 30 -0.44 23.56 -27.29
N PHE A 31 -1.56 23.67 -26.56
CA PHE A 31 -2.42 22.52 -26.26
C PHE A 31 -3.38 22.14 -27.40
N GLY A 32 -3.56 23.04 -28.41
CA GLY A 32 -4.42 22.80 -29.55
C GLY A 32 -5.92 23.03 -29.29
N VAL A 33 -6.29 23.95 -28.41
CA VAL A 33 -7.69 24.29 -28.09
C VAL A 33 -7.95 25.80 -28.15
N SER A 34 -9.23 26.20 -28.13
CA SER A 34 -9.57 27.62 -28.07
C SER A 34 -9.18 28.23 -26.69
N LYS A 35 -8.80 29.52 -26.73
CA LYS A 35 -8.51 30.31 -25.52
C LYS A 35 -9.65 30.25 -24.49
N SER A 36 -10.91 30.29 -24.95
CA SER A 36 -12.09 30.22 -24.10
C SER A 36 -12.21 28.85 -23.41
N THR A 37 -11.91 27.75 -24.09
CA THR A 37 -11.88 26.40 -23.54
C THR A 37 -10.80 26.27 -22.48
N PHE A 38 -9.56 26.69 -22.80
CA PHE A 38 -8.45 26.64 -21.87
C PHE A 38 -8.71 27.49 -20.63
N SER A 39 -9.24 28.70 -20.81
CA SER A 39 -9.61 29.60 -19.69
C SER A 39 -10.64 28.97 -18.75
N ARG A 40 -11.67 28.27 -19.29
CA ARG A 40 -12.65 27.55 -18.47
C ARG A 40 -12.00 26.44 -17.64
N VAL A 41 -11.08 25.68 -18.23
CA VAL A 41 -10.34 24.63 -17.51
C VAL A 41 -9.49 25.23 -16.39
N LEU A 42 -8.74 26.29 -16.66
CA LEU A 42 -7.95 26.97 -15.63
C LEU A 42 -8.84 27.51 -14.49
N ASN A 43 -10.02 28.06 -14.81
CA ASN A 43 -10.96 28.48 -13.77
C ASN A 43 -11.43 27.31 -12.91
N SER A 44 -11.77 26.15 -13.51
CA SER A 44 -12.10 24.93 -12.73
C SER A 44 -10.92 24.51 -11.84
N PHE A 45 -9.71 24.48 -12.36
CA PHE A 45 -8.52 24.14 -11.59
C PHE A 45 -8.24 25.09 -10.44
N TYR A 46 -8.51 26.39 -10.63
CA TYR A 46 -8.40 27.38 -9.56
C TYR A 46 -9.40 27.11 -8.43
N HIS A 47 -10.66 26.85 -8.76
CA HIS A 47 -11.69 26.51 -7.76
C HIS A 47 -11.40 25.17 -7.03
N GLU A 48 -10.73 24.25 -7.70
CA GLU A 48 -10.29 22.97 -7.13
C GLU A 48 -8.96 23.07 -6.35
N ASN A 49 -8.35 24.26 -6.29
CA ASN A 49 -7.02 24.54 -5.72
C ASN A 49 -5.89 23.71 -6.37
N LEU A 50 -5.98 23.45 -7.66
CA LEU A 50 -4.96 22.75 -8.45
C LEU A 50 -3.94 23.70 -9.07
N ILE A 51 -4.29 24.96 -9.24
CA ILE A 51 -3.38 26.05 -9.66
C ILE A 51 -3.35 27.17 -8.63
N ILE A 52 -2.24 27.92 -8.59
CA ILE A 52 -2.03 28.96 -7.56
C ILE A 52 -2.73 30.27 -7.88
N GLN A 53 -2.96 30.58 -9.17
CA GLN A 53 -3.52 31.85 -9.58
C GLN A 53 -4.50 31.68 -10.74
N LYS A 54 -5.64 32.36 -10.65
CA LYS A 54 -6.63 32.41 -11.73
C LYS A 54 -6.02 32.93 -13.02
N GLY A 55 -6.25 32.21 -14.13
CA GLY A 55 -5.76 32.62 -15.45
C GLY A 55 -4.26 32.40 -15.70
N LYS A 56 -3.55 31.77 -14.77
CA LYS A 56 -2.17 31.30 -14.97
C LYS A 56 -2.09 29.78 -14.84
N GLY A 57 -1.33 29.16 -15.73
CA GLY A 57 -1.15 27.70 -15.78
C GLY A 57 -0.14 27.14 -14.77
N ILE A 58 0.05 27.79 -13.62
CA ILE A 58 1.03 27.39 -12.62
C ILE A 58 0.35 26.48 -11.60
N LEU A 59 0.80 25.23 -11.52
CA LEU A 59 0.25 24.25 -10.57
C LEU A 59 0.52 24.66 -9.12
N SER A 60 -0.43 24.39 -8.26
CA SER A 60 -0.26 24.44 -6.81
C SER A 60 0.48 23.21 -6.32
N ILE A 61 0.94 23.21 -5.06
CA ILE A 61 1.51 22.01 -4.41
C ILE A 61 0.54 20.82 -4.50
N LYS A 62 -0.77 21.06 -4.34
CA LYS A 62 -1.81 20.04 -4.49
C LYS A 62 -1.90 19.53 -5.94
N GLY A 63 -1.89 20.45 -6.92
CA GLY A 63 -1.92 20.12 -8.34
C GLY A 63 -0.69 19.31 -8.76
N GLU A 64 0.51 19.74 -8.36
CA GLU A 64 1.74 19.00 -8.62
C GLU A 64 1.73 17.60 -8.01
N LYS A 65 1.37 17.49 -6.74
CA LYS A 65 1.30 16.19 -6.05
C LYS A 65 0.33 15.23 -6.74
N LEU A 66 -0.84 15.74 -7.14
CA LEU A 66 -1.84 14.96 -7.87
C LEU A 66 -1.29 14.50 -9.22
N THR A 67 -0.71 15.42 -10.01
CA THR A 67 -0.18 15.11 -11.33
C THR A 67 0.98 14.12 -11.27
N LYS A 68 1.91 14.30 -10.31
CA LYS A 68 3.02 13.36 -10.05
C LYS A 68 2.51 11.95 -9.72
N SER A 69 1.45 11.84 -8.90
CA SER A 69 0.85 10.55 -8.56
C SER A 69 0.31 9.83 -9.81
N TYR A 70 -0.45 10.54 -10.66
CA TYR A 70 -0.96 9.97 -11.90
C TYR A 70 0.15 9.60 -12.88
N LEU A 71 1.16 10.47 -13.02
CA LEU A 71 2.29 10.21 -13.91
C LEU A 71 3.09 8.97 -13.46
N LYS A 72 3.27 8.80 -12.15
CA LYS A 72 3.90 7.60 -11.58
C LYS A 72 3.10 6.34 -11.95
N ASP A 73 1.78 6.36 -11.73
CA ASP A 73 0.91 5.22 -12.05
C ASP A 73 0.94 4.89 -13.55
N ILE A 74 0.87 5.91 -14.42
CA ILE A 74 0.98 5.74 -15.89
C ILE A 74 2.32 5.10 -16.26
N THR A 75 3.41 5.58 -15.69
CA THR A 75 4.76 5.06 -15.97
C THR A 75 4.89 3.60 -15.55
N GLU A 76 4.36 3.22 -14.40
CA GLU A 76 4.39 1.85 -13.91
C GLU A 76 3.58 0.90 -14.79
N ILE A 77 2.35 1.28 -15.13
CA ILE A 77 1.48 0.48 -15.99
C ILE A 77 2.06 0.38 -17.40
N LYS A 78 2.58 1.49 -17.97
CA LYS A 78 3.27 1.50 -19.27
C LYS A 78 4.43 0.50 -19.29
N SER A 79 5.29 0.53 -18.26
CA SER A 79 6.42 -0.39 -18.13
C SER A 79 5.96 -1.84 -18.08
N TRP A 80 4.89 -2.13 -17.35
CA TRP A 80 4.29 -3.45 -17.28
C TRP A 80 3.72 -3.90 -18.62
N LEU A 81 2.94 -3.08 -19.30
CA LEU A 81 2.38 -3.39 -20.62
C LEU A 81 3.48 -3.76 -21.63
N LYS A 82 4.57 -2.99 -21.66
CA LYS A 82 5.74 -3.30 -22.49
C LYS A 82 6.43 -4.62 -22.11
N SER A 83 6.34 -5.05 -20.85
CA SER A 83 6.95 -6.32 -20.40
C SER A 83 6.13 -7.56 -20.76
N ILE A 84 4.84 -7.40 -21.05
CA ILE A 84 3.93 -8.53 -21.34
C ILE A 84 3.52 -8.63 -22.80
N SER A 85 3.77 -7.60 -23.61
CA SER A 85 3.40 -7.56 -25.01
C SER A 85 4.33 -6.64 -25.81
N ASN A 86 4.30 -6.76 -27.14
CA ASN A 86 5.10 -5.95 -28.08
C ASN A 86 4.50 -4.57 -28.35
N PHE A 87 3.94 -3.92 -27.35
CA PHE A 87 3.47 -2.53 -27.49
C PHE A 87 4.62 -1.59 -27.83
N SER A 88 4.40 -0.71 -28.77
CA SER A 88 5.25 0.47 -28.96
C SER A 88 5.18 1.38 -27.72
N ASP A 89 6.08 2.34 -27.63
CA ASP A 89 6.13 3.26 -26.50
C ASP A 89 4.87 4.14 -26.41
N GLU A 90 4.32 4.51 -27.55
CA GLU A 90 3.12 5.32 -27.69
C GLU A 90 1.85 4.53 -27.37
N GLU A 91 1.70 3.33 -27.90
CA GLU A 91 0.57 2.44 -27.60
C GLU A 91 0.51 2.12 -26.11
N ALA A 92 1.64 1.71 -25.51
CA ALA A 92 1.72 1.42 -24.09
C ALA A 92 1.36 2.63 -23.21
N TYR A 93 1.73 3.86 -23.64
CA TYR A 93 1.35 5.09 -22.95
C TYR A 93 -0.15 5.35 -23.02
N HIS A 94 -0.78 5.21 -24.18
CA HIS A 94 -2.21 5.42 -24.35
C HIS A 94 -3.05 4.41 -23.58
N GLU A 95 -2.65 3.15 -23.60
CA GLU A 95 -3.30 2.10 -22.81
C GLU A 95 -3.14 2.32 -21.30
N ALA A 96 -1.94 2.66 -20.84
CA ALA A 96 -1.70 2.98 -19.44
C ALA A 96 -2.53 4.17 -18.97
N LEU A 97 -2.61 5.24 -19.77
CA LEU A 97 -3.45 6.40 -19.48
C LEU A 97 -4.93 6.01 -19.35
N THR A 98 -5.41 5.18 -20.28
CA THR A 98 -6.79 4.69 -20.26
C THR A 98 -7.08 3.86 -19.01
N LEU A 99 -6.20 2.90 -18.67
CA LEU A 99 -6.35 2.08 -17.46
C LEU A 99 -6.37 2.92 -16.19
N VAL A 100 -5.46 3.89 -16.06
CA VAL A 100 -5.38 4.78 -14.89
C VAL A 100 -6.67 5.57 -14.68
N LEU A 101 -7.40 5.90 -15.75
CA LEU A 101 -8.62 6.69 -15.70
C LEU A 101 -9.90 5.86 -15.51
N VAL A 102 -9.91 4.63 -16.03
CA VAL A 102 -11.10 3.74 -15.96
C VAL A 102 -11.13 2.96 -14.65
N LEU A 103 -9.96 2.60 -14.13
CA LEU A 103 -9.90 1.84 -12.88
C LEU A 103 -10.32 2.70 -11.68
N SER A 104 -11.13 2.12 -10.78
CA SER A 104 -11.39 2.74 -9.49
C SER A 104 -10.09 2.97 -8.72
N ASN A 105 -10.04 3.96 -7.84
CA ASN A 105 -8.85 4.24 -7.02
C ASN A 105 -8.36 2.99 -6.26
N LYS A 106 -9.29 2.17 -5.75
CA LYS A 106 -8.97 0.92 -5.04
C LYS A 106 -8.31 -0.11 -5.95
N THR A 107 -8.87 -0.32 -7.14
CA THR A 107 -8.34 -1.28 -8.12
C THR A 107 -7.01 -0.84 -8.67
N ARG A 108 -6.87 0.45 -9.02
CA ARG A 108 -5.62 1.03 -9.49
C ARG A 108 -4.50 0.90 -8.43
N TYR A 109 -4.80 1.27 -7.18
CA TYR A 109 -3.85 1.12 -6.08
C TYR A 109 -3.39 -0.34 -5.93
N LYS A 110 -4.32 -1.30 -5.98
CA LYS A 110 -3.99 -2.73 -5.90
C LYS A 110 -3.11 -3.19 -7.04
N LEU A 111 -3.43 -2.79 -8.28
CA LEU A 111 -2.61 -3.09 -9.45
C LEU A 111 -1.18 -2.56 -9.28
N ILE A 112 -1.03 -1.28 -8.92
CA ILE A 112 0.29 -0.65 -8.74
C ILE A 112 1.10 -1.35 -7.64
N THR A 113 0.49 -1.65 -6.50
CA THR A 113 1.20 -2.36 -5.41
C THR A 113 1.62 -3.78 -5.82
N ASP A 114 0.84 -4.47 -6.64
CA ASP A 114 1.22 -5.79 -7.16
C ASP A 114 2.36 -5.68 -8.20
N LEU A 115 2.40 -4.63 -9.01
CA LEU A 115 3.52 -4.35 -9.91
C LEU A 115 4.82 -4.06 -9.14
N TYR A 116 4.76 -3.33 -8.03
CA TYR A 116 5.93 -3.11 -7.17
C TYR A 116 6.45 -4.41 -6.55
N LYS A 117 5.56 -5.28 -6.08
CA LYS A 117 5.97 -6.62 -5.59
C LYS A 117 6.62 -7.44 -6.70
N LYS A 118 6.06 -7.45 -7.91
CA LYS A 118 6.67 -8.13 -9.06
C LYS A 118 8.10 -7.65 -9.32
N LYS A 119 8.30 -6.34 -9.35
CA LYS A 119 9.65 -5.73 -9.49
C LYS A 119 10.60 -6.12 -8.36
N LEU A 120 10.10 -6.18 -7.12
CA LEU A 120 10.90 -6.66 -5.99
C LEU A 120 11.37 -8.10 -6.23
N PHE A 121 10.45 -9.02 -6.57
CA PHE A 121 10.79 -10.42 -6.80
C PHE A 121 11.79 -10.61 -7.96
N GLU A 122 11.70 -9.80 -9.00
CA GLU A 122 12.70 -9.79 -10.09
C GLU A 122 14.09 -9.34 -9.59
N LYS A 123 14.15 -8.35 -8.69
CA LYS A 123 15.42 -7.88 -8.11
C LYS A 123 16.07 -8.91 -7.18
N ILE A 124 15.27 -9.63 -6.40
CA ILE A 124 15.76 -10.58 -5.39
C ILE A 124 15.85 -12.02 -5.89
N ASP A 125 15.64 -12.26 -7.16
CA ASP A 125 15.60 -13.62 -7.76
C ASP A 125 16.87 -14.48 -7.50
N LYS A 126 17.99 -13.83 -7.19
CA LYS A 126 19.29 -14.48 -6.92
C LYS A 126 19.61 -14.66 -5.45
N VAL A 127 18.78 -14.15 -4.53
CA VAL A 127 19.04 -14.24 -3.09
C VAL A 127 18.08 -15.23 -2.43
N LYS A 128 18.55 -15.92 -1.39
CA LYS A 128 17.73 -16.87 -0.62
C LYS A 128 17.00 -16.20 0.54
N SER A 129 17.50 -15.06 0.99
CA SER A 129 16.89 -14.30 2.08
C SER A 129 17.21 -12.82 1.95
N ILE A 130 16.33 -12.00 2.51
CA ILE A 130 16.45 -10.55 2.54
C ILE A 130 16.09 -10.04 3.94
N SER A 131 16.86 -9.09 4.46
CA SER A 131 16.50 -8.42 5.72
C SER A 131 15.30 -7.50 5.53
N GLY A 132 14.57 -7.23 6.61
CA GLY A 132 13.43 -6.32 6.57
C GLY A 132 13.79 -4.90 6.12
N ASP A 133 14.99 -4.39 6.49
CA ASP A 133 15.49 -3.12 5.99
C ASP A 133 15.66 -3.12 4.47
N MET A 134 16.29 -4.16 3.95
CA MET A 134 16.47 -4.30 2.49
C MET A 134 15.14 -4.50 1.77
N LEU A 135 14.19 -5.19 2.39
CA LEU A 135 12.82 -5.31 1.88
C LEU A 135 12.16 -3.93 1.80
N ALA A 136 12.24 -3.13 2.88
CA ALA A 136 11.65 -1.80 2.93
C ALA A 136 12.27 -0.82 1.93
N ILE A 137 13.58 -0.88 1.71
CA ILE A 137 14.29 -0.02 0.75
C ILE A 137 13.96 -0.39 -0.71
N ASN A 138 13.69 -1.67 -1.00
CA ASN A 138 13.42 -2.15 -2.35
C ASN A 138 11.94 -2.15 -2.74
N LEU A 139 11.03 -1.95 -1.79
CA LEU A 139 9.63 -1.68 -2.05
C LEU A 139 9.36 -0.17 -2.11
N GLU A 140 8.50 0.25 -3.00
CA GLU A 140 7.99 1.62 -3.03
C GLU A 140 7.08 1.90 -1.83
N ASP A 141 6.98 3.17 -1.42
CA ASP A 141 6.07 3.56 -0.35
C ASP A 141 4.64 3.15 -0.66
N GLY A 142 3.98 2.52 0.29
CA GLY A 142 2.64 2.00 0.09
C GLY A 142 2.21 0.97 1.14
N LYS A 143 1.01 0.43 0.94
CA LYS A 143 0.41 -0.59 1.80
C LYS A 143 0.22 -1.88 1.01
N TYR A 144 0.91 -2.91 1.44
CA TYR A 144 0.92 -4.23 0.81
C TYR A 144 0.22 -5.23 1.70
N SER A 145 -0.78 -5.94 1.17
CA SER A 145 -1.40 -7.01 1.94
C SER A 145 -0.47 -8.21 2.05
N PHE A 146 -0.42 -8.82 3.22
CA PHE A 146 0.27 -10.10 3.44
C PHE A 146 -0.67 -11.10 4.10
N ALA A 147 -0.51 -12.37 3.73
CA ALA A 147 -1.17 -13.47 4.42
C ALA A 147 -0.39 -13.83 5.68
N PHE A 148 -1.08 -14.24 6.73
CA PHE A 148 -0.44 -14.76 7.92
C PHE A 148 -1.28 -15.87 8.57
N THR A 149 -0.60 -16.68 9.36
CA THR A 149 -1.24 -17.69 10.22
C THR A 149 -0.51 -17.74 11.55
N ILE A 150 -1.25 -17.82 12.64
CA ILE A 150 -0.69 -17.96 13.99
C ILE A 150 -0.82 -19.41 14.42
N TYR A 151 0.31 -20.07 14.63
CA TYR A 151 0.40 -21.47 15.06
C TYR A 151 0.72 -21.59 16.55
N LYS A 152 0.30 -22.69 17.15
CA LYS A 152 0.77 -23.08 18.49
C LYS A 152 2.28 -23.35 18.45
N ILE A 153 2.98 -23.07 19.55
CA ILE A 153 4.40 -23.41 19.67
C ILE A 153 4.59 -24.92 19.55
N ASN A 154 5.59 -25.32 18.76
CA ASN A 154 5.99 -26.73 18.55
C ASN A 154 4.91 -27.65 17.95
N LYS A 155 3.86 -27.08 17.36
CA LYS A 155 2.79 -27.83 16.71
C LYS A 155 2.34 -27.10 15.43
N LEU A 156 2.03 -27.87 14.39
CA LEU A 156 1.42 -27.34 13.17
C LEU A 156 -0.11 -27.18 13.31
N GLU A 157 -0.55 -26.75 14.48
CA GLU A 157 -1.95 -26.47 14.79
C GLU A 157 -2.18 -24.97 14.85
N ILE A 158 -3.27 -24.50 14.28
CA ILE A 158 -3.67 -23.09 14.34
C ILE A 158 -3.97 -22.72 15.80
N SER A 159 -3.40 -21.63 16.24
CA SER A 159 -3.68 -21.07 17.56
C SER A 159 -5.01 -20.33 17.56
N MET A 160 -5.75 -20.34 18.65
CA MET A 160 -6.94 -19.48 18.84
C MET A 160 -6.63 -17.99 18.64
N ALA A 161 -5.39 -17.58 18.92
CA ALA A 161 -4.95 -16.21 18.65
C ALA A 161 -5.08 -15.79 17.18
N ASN A 162 -5.10 -16.76 16.23
CA ASN A 162 -5.28 -16.48 14.80
C ASN A 162 -6.64 -15.84 14.52
N ASP A 163 -7.68 -16.27 15.22
CA ASP A 163 -9.03 -15.77 15.06
C ASP A 163 -9.23 -14.40 15.70
N GLY A 164 -8.29 -13.97 16.55
CA GLY A 164 -8.28 -12.64 17.17
C GLY A 164 -7.88 -11.49 16.23
N PHE A 165 -7.56 -11.79 14.98
CA PHE A 165 -7.12 -10.79 14.01
C PHE A 165 -7.90 -10.86 12.70
N VAL A 166 -8.01 -9.72 12.04
CA VAL A 166 -8.55 -9.60 10.68
C VAL A 166 -7.48 -10.02 9.68
N HIS A 167 -7.85 -10.85 8.71
CA HIS A 167 -7.01 -11.25 7.59
C HIS A 167 -7.43 -10.54 6.30
N PRO A 168 -6.48 -10.13 5.44
CA PRO A 168 -5.02 -10.16 5.59
C PRO A 168 -4.50 -9.03 6.49
N GLY A 169 -3.23 -9.15 6.93
CA GLY A 169 -2.48 -8.04 7.51
C GLY A 169 -1.96 -7.06 6.45
N ILE A 170 -1.41 -5.93 6.91
CA ILE A 170 -0.83 -4.89 6.02
C ILE A 170 0.64 -4.69 6.37
N LEU A 171 1.51 -4.80 5.35
CA LEU A 171 2.87 -4.28 5.39
C LEU A 171 2.83 -2.83 4.86
N GLU A 172 3.09 -1.87 5.71
CA GLU A 172 3.20 -0.45 5.34
C GLU A 172 4.66 -0.10 5.16
N ILE A 173 4.99 0.43 3.98
CA ILE A 173 6.31 0.98 3.67
C ILE A 173 6.16 2.49 3.59
N ASP A 174 6.99 3.21 4.34
CA ASP A 174 7.04 4.66 4.36
C ASP A 174 8.49 5.13 4.53
N ASN A 175 9.01 5.87 3.55
CA ASN A 175 10.37 6.41 3.53
C ASN A 175 11.45 5.35 3.83
N GLY A 176 11.34 4.17 3.21
CA GLY A 176 12.29 3.05 3.36
C GLY A 176 12.22 2.35 4.72
N LYS A 177 11.16 2.58 5.50
CA LYS A 177 10.87 1.86 6.74
C LYS A 177 9.62 1.01 6.58
N GLY A 178 9.64 -0.21 7.10
CA GLY A 178 8.53 -1.15 6.99
C GLY A 178 7.92 -1.52 8.35
N ASN A 179 6.60 -1.62 8.39
CA ASN A 179 5.85 -2.04 9.55
C ASN A 179 4.78 -3.07 9.16
N LEU A 180 4.74 -4.19 9.87
CA LEU A 180 3.60 -5.11 9.81
C LEU A 180 2.50 -4.59 10.71
N ILE A 181 1.28 -4.49 10.18
CA ILE A 181 0.10 -4.02 10.91
C ILE A 181 -0.90 -5.16 10.99
N LEU A 182 -1.23 -5.56 12.21
CA LEU A 182 -2.25 -6.55 12.53
C LEU A 182 -3.45 -5.84 13.14
N PHE A 183 -4.64 -6.18 12.66
CA PHE A 183 -5.90 -5.58 13.07
C PHE A 183 -6.64 -6.55 13.99
N PRO A 184 -6.72 -6.28 15.29
CA PRO A 184 -7.48 -7.14 16.20
C PRO A 184 -8.98 -7.06 15.89
N LYS A 185 -9.67 -8.14 16.11
CA LYS A 185 -11.12 -8.20 16.04
C LYS A 185 -11.68 -8.88 17.28
N GLU A 186 -12.93 -8.59 17.60
CA GLU A 186 -13.66 -9.28 18.65
C GLU A 186 -13.94 -10.74 18.23
N ILE A 187 -13.76 -11.67 19.17
CA ILE A 187 -14.10 -13.09 19.00
C ILE A 187 -15.26 -13.38 19.92
N GLU A 188 -16.27 -14.04 19.40
CA GLU A 188 -17.37 -14.61 20.20
C GLU A 188 -17.14 -16.10 20.39
N HIS A 189 -17.22 -16.56 21.63
CA HIS A 189 -17.11 -17.97 21.97
C HIS A 189 -18.26 -18.40 22.90
N GLU A 190 -18.94 -19.49 22.56
CA GLU A 190 -19.94 -20.05 23.44
C GLU A 190 -19.27 -20.68 24.68
N SER A 191 -19.71 -20.30 25.87
CA SER A 191 -19.23 -20.90 27.12
C SER A 191 -19.67 -22.35 27.22
N LEU A 192 -18.74 -23.24 27.61
CA LEU A 192 -19.04 -24.66 27.88
C LEU A 192 -20.00 -24.87 29.07
N LEU A 193 -20.27 -23.86 29.86
CA LEU A 193 -21.07 -23.92 31.10
C LEU A 193 -22.46 -23.25 30.96
N GLY A 194 -23.00 -23.12 29.74
CA GLY A 194 -24.35 -22.60 29.51
C GLY A 194 -24.34 -21.47 28.50
N ASN A 195 -25.35 -21.36 27.67
CA ASN A 195 -25.64 -20.46 26.56
C ASN A 195 -25.20 -18.96 26.70
N ILE A 196 -24.04 -18.71 27.29
CA ILE A 196 -23.46 -17.37 27.44
C ILE A 196 -22.42 -17.19 26.34
N ILE A 197 -22.65 -16.22 25.49
CA ILE A 197 -21.66 -15.77 24.47
C ILE A 197 -20.62 -14.92 25.22
N LEU A 198 -19.40 -15.41 25.28
CA LEU A 198 -18.26 -14.68 25.80
C LEU A 198 -17.60 -13.94 24.65
N LYS A 199 -17.41 -12.64 24.82
CA LYS A 199 -16.69 -11.78 23.86
C LYS A 199 -15.26 -11.60 24.32
N GLY A 200 -14.31 -11.90 23.44
CA GLY A 200 -12.89 -11.73 23.70
C GLY A 200 -12.23 -10.81 22.69
N GLN A 201 -11.25 -10.06 23.13
CA GLN A 201 -10.41 -9.24 22.27
C GLN A 201 -8.95 -9.39 22.66
N VAL A 202 -8.05 -9.26 21.67
CA VAL A 202 -6.61 -9.21 21.94
C VAL A 202 -6.30 -7.93 22.71
N GLU A 203 -5.75 -8.07 23.93
CA GLU A 203 -5.36 -6.95 24.79
C GLU A 203 -3.91 -6.52 24.56
N SER A 204 -3.01 -7.49 24.36
CA SER A 204 -1.60 -7.21 24.13
C SER A 204 -0.97 -8.20 23.17
N LEU A 205 0.00 -7.70 22.41
CA LEU A 205 0.85 -8.47 21.52
C LEU A 205 2.30 -8.12 21.79
N LYS A 206 3.13 -9.14 22.06
CA LYS A 206 4.59 -9.03 22.08
C LYS A 206 5.17 -9.89 20.99
N TYR A 207 6.32 -9.50 20.46
CA TYR A 207 7.06 -10.25 19.44
C TYR A 207 8.51 -10.42 19.88
N MET A 208 9.14 -11.51 19.46
CA MET A 208 10.51 -11.85 19.86
C MET A 208 11.51 -11.31 18.86
N ILE A 209 12.50 -10.57 19.38
CA ILE A 209 13.70 -10.14 18.67
C ILE A 209 14.90 -10.44 19.59
N ASP A 210 15.96 -11.03 19.04
CA ASP A 210 17.21 -11.33 19.77
C ASP A 210 16.97 -12.08 21.08
N GLN A 211 16.02 -13.03 21.06
CA GLN A 211 15.57 -13.85 22.21
C GLN A 211 14.80 -13.09 23.30
N GLU A 212 14.49 -11.82 23.10
CA GLU A 212 13.69 -11.03 24.03
C GLU A 212 12.29 -10.71 23.45
N PHE A 213 11.27 -10.71 24.32
CA PHE A 213 9.93 -10.30 23.93
C PHE A 213 9.75 -8.79 24.10
N ILE A 214 9.48 -8.12 23.00
CA ILE A 214 9.25 -6.68 22.94
C ILE A 214 7.74 -6.41 22.72
N ASN A 215 7.20 -5.42 23.41
CA ASN A 215 5.82 -5.00 23.20
C ASN A 215 5.68 -4.42 21.78
N SER A 216 4.67 -4.87 21.03
CA SER A 216 4.29 -4.19 19.78
C SER A 216 3.71 -2.80 20.09
N ARG A 217 3.92 -1.85 19.20
CA ARG A 217 3.27 -0.54 19.33
C ARG A 217 1.78 -0.72 19.03
N ASN A 218 0.93 -0.15 19.88
CA ASN A 218 -0.52 -0.10 19.64
C ASN A 218 -0.90 1.32 19.22
N VAL A 219 -1.40 1.46 17.99
CA VAL A 219 -1.84 2.73 17.44
C VAL A 219 -3.26 2.57 16.89
N LYS A 220 -4.21 3.31 17.47
CA LYS A 220 -5.64 3.22 17.09
C LYS A 220 -6.15 1.77 17.13
N ASN A 221 -5.80 1.05 18.16
CA ASN A 221 -6.14 -0.36 18.38
C ASN A 221 -5.55 -1.33 17.33
N ASN A 222 -4.48 -0.95 16.63
CA ASN A 222 -3.76 -1.83 15.71
C ASN A 222 -2.38 -2.15 16.27
N TYR A 223 -1.93 -3.39 16.12
CA TYR A 223 -0.61 -3.83 16.56
C TYR A 223 0.40 -3.67 15.43
N ILE A 224 1.49 -2.98 15.73
CA ILE A 224 2.54 -2.62 14.77
C ILE A 224 3.84 -3.30 15.16
N ILE A 225 4.40 -4.09 14.25
CA ILE A 225 5.70 -4.75 14.38
C ILE A 225 6.63 -4.20 13.29
N PRO A 226 7.71 -3.48 13.64
CA PRO A 226 8.73 -3.06 12.68
C PRO A 226 9.41 -4.28 12.05
N ILE A 227 9.78 -4.18 10.76
CA ILE A 227 10.42 -5.28 10.06
C ILE A 227 11.95 -5.19 10.00
N ASP A 228 12.55 -4.11 10.46
CA ASP A 228 13.98 -3.80 10.37
C ASP A 228 14.88 -4.95 10.80
N ARG A 229 14.54 -5.66 11.86
CA ARG A 229 15.29 -6.80 12.41
C ARG A 229 14.77 -8.17 11.97
N LEU A 230 13.79 -8.22 11.07
CA LEU A 230 13.26 -9.48 10.58
C LEU A 230 14.06 -9.98 9.38
N GLN A 231 14.15 -11.30 9.25
CA GLN A 231 14.70 -11.96 8.08
C GLN A 231 13.59 -12.64 7.31
N PHE A 232 13.52 -12.39 6.02
CA PHE A 232 12.56 -12.99 5.11
C PHE A 232 13.28 -13.98 4.20
N HIS A 233 12.79 -15.21 4.16
CA HIS A 233 13.27 -16.24 3.24
C HIS A 233 12.49 -16.14 1.92
N TYR A 234 13.21 -16.14 0.82
CA TYR A 234 12.62 -16.11 -0.51
C TYR A 234 12.53 -17.51 -1.10
N CYS A 235 11.31 -17.95 -1.40
CA CYS A 235 11.04 -19.13 -2.19
C CYS A 235 10.79 -18.72 -3.64
N LYS A 236 11.74 -19.00 -4.51
CA LYS A 236 11.74 -18.56 -5.91
C LYS A 236 10.64 -19.24 -6.72
N GLU A 237 10.43 -20.53 -6.51
CA GLU A 237 9.45 -21.35 -7.21
C GLU A 237 8.03 -20.82 -7.01
N GLU A 238 7.72 -20.43 -5.80
CA GLU A 238 6.42 -19.90 -5.39
C GLU A 238 6.31 -18.36 -5.52
N ARG A 239 7.45 -17.69 -5.72
CA ARG A 239 7.57 -16.21 -5.67
C ARG A 239 6.96 -15.63 -4.39
N ILE A 240 7.39 -16.16 -3.25
CA ILE A 240 6.95 -15.70 -1.95
C ILE A 240 8.13 -15.33 -1.07
N LEU A 241 7.93 -14.31 -0.22
CA LEU A 241 8.76 -14.02 0.93
C LEU A 241 8.04 -14.48 2.18
N GLN A 242 8.71 -15.23 3.04
CA GLN A 242 8.14 -15.72 4.28
C GLN A 242 9.06 -15.45 5.47
N THR A 243 8.44 -15.19 6.61
CA THR A 243 9.13 -15.11 7.90
C THR A 243 8.26 -15.65 9.01
N SER A 244 8.88 -16.12 10.09
CA SER A 244 8.18 -16.60 11.27
C SER A 244 8.71 -15.89 12.51
N ILE A 245 7.82 -15.39 13.34
CA ILE A 245 8.13 -14.61 14.54
C ILE A 245 7.46 -15.29 15.74
N LYS A 246 8.21 -15.56 16.79
CA LYS A 246 7.58 -15.96 18.06
C LYS A 246 6.86 -14.76 18.66
N ILE A 247 5.62 -14.95 19.05
CA ILE A 247 4.78 -13.92 19.65
C ILE A 247 4.22 -14.39 20.98
N LYS A 248 3.87 -13.43 21.82
CA LYS A 248 3.01 -13.64 22.99
C LYS A 248 1.75 -12.81 22.83
N VAL A 249 0.62 -13.45 23.01
CA VAL A 249 -0.69 -12.81 22.89
C VAL A 249 -1.42 -12.98 24.22
N ARG A 250 -2.02 -11.90 24.70
CA ARG A 250 -2.96 -11.91 25.81
C ARG A 250 -4.30 -11.42 25.29
N ALA A 251 -5.34 -12.14 25.67
CA ALA A 251 -6.71 -11.80 25.34
C ALA A 251 -7.53 -11.60 26.60
N ASP A 252 -8.46 -10.67 26.57
CA ASP A 252 -9.50 -10.51 27.56
C ASP A 252 -10.80 -11.15 27.08
N VAL A 253 -11.45 -11.87 27.95
CA VAL A 253 -12.77 -12.49 27.74
C VAL A 253 -13.71 -11.98 28.84
N GLY A 254 -14.38 -10.87 28.56
CA GLY A 254 -15.24 -10.20 29.55
C GLY A 254 -14.44 -9.67 30.75
N ILE A 255 -14.69 -10.24 31.93
CA ILE A 255 -13.99 -9.88 33.19
C ILE A 255 -12.76 -10.79 33.43
N ILE A 256 -12.57 -11.81 32.62
CA ILE A 256 -11.51 -12.81 32.82
C ILE A 256 -10.33 -12.48 31.91
N HIS A 257 -9.18 -12.15 32.50
CA HIS A 257 -7.92 -12.06 31.82
C HIS A 257 -7.35 -13.44 31.53
N MET A 258 -7.18 -13.79 30.27
CA MET A 258 -6.49 -15.03 29.91
C MET A 258 -4.98 -14.88 30.12
N PRO A 259 -4.30 -15.96 30.58
CA PRO A 259 -2.83 -15.93 30.69
C PRO A 259 -2.20 -15.68 29.33
N GLU A 260 -1.06 -14.97 29.34
CA GLU A 260 -0.27 -14.71 28.15
C GLU A 260 0.14 -16.04 27.49
N SER A 261 -0.23 -16.26 26.25
CA SER A 261 0.07 -17.48 25.49
C SER A 261 1.16 -17.21 24.45
N CYS A 262 2.08 -18.18 24.30
CA CYS A 262 3.11 -18.13 23.28
C CYS A 262 2.61 -18.80 21.99
N ALA A 263 2.92 -18.21 20.86
CA ALA A 263 2.56 -18.68 19.53
C ALA A 263 3.62 -18.33 18.49
N VAL A 264 3.47 -18.79 17.25
CA VAL A 264 4.33 -18.44 16.11
C VAL A 264 3.47 -17.76 15.06
N LEU A 265 3.77 -16.51 14.77
CA LEU A 265 3.20 -15.75 13.65
C LEU A 265 4.00 -16.07 12.40
N ASN A 266 3.41 -16.77 11.46
CA ASN A 266 3.99 -17.05 10.14
C ASN A 266 3.40 -16.07 9.14
N ILE A 267 4.26 -15.40 8.37
CA ILE A 267 3.92 -14.31 7.45
C ILE A 267 4.35 -14.70 6.05
N ILE A 268 3.47 -14.45 5.07
CA ILE A 268 3.71 -14.72 3.65
C ILE A 268 3.34 -13.47 2.85
N ILE A 269 4.32 -12.96 2.10
CA ILE A 269 4.16 -11.88 1.13
C ILE A 269 4.27 -12.50 -0.26
N LYS A 270 3.18 -12.36 -1.04
CA LYS A 270 3.06 -12.90 -2.40
C LYS A 270 2.79 -11.79 -3.40
#